data_19f34f91f84dc57848b468cdecac9edc
#
_entry.id   19f34f91f84dc57848b468cdecac9edc
#
_cell.length_a   1.000
_cell.length_b   1.000
_cell.length_c   1.000
_cell.angle_alpha   90.00
_cell.angle_beta   90.00
_cell.angle_gamma   90.00
#
_symmetry.space_group_name_H-M   'P 1'
#
loop_
_entity.id
_entity.type
_entity.pdbx_description
1 polymer ?
#
loop_
_entity_poly.entity_id
_entity_poly.type
_entity_poly.pdbx_seq_one_letter_code
_entity_poly.pdbx_strand_id
1 'polypeptide(L)'
;MNSLEMEGLKLELTEKSSKVILMWKGKSRHMNPAMILDPYFSEILDILANKEFTMDFSQLVTMNSSTVPPILSFIKELEEKRINTEIKYDSSLGWQSASFIPISTITRDYKYVKVLPI
;
A
#
# COMPACT_ATOMS: atom_id res chain seq x y z
N MET A 1 -10.26 10.86 8.35
CA MET A 1 -9.36 9.78 8.80
C MET A 1 -7.94 10.31 8.88
N ASN A 2 -7.14 9.82 9.80
CA ASN A 2 -5.80 10.36 10.07
C ASN A 2 -4.70 9.58 9.37
N SER A 3 -3.59 10.27 9.08
CA SER A 3 -2.34 9.62 8.70
C SER A 3 -1.78 8.81 9.87
N LEU A 4 -0.86 7.90 9.60
CA LEU A 4 -0.27 7.02 10.61
C LEU A 4 1.24 7.25 10.68
N GLU A 5 1.77 7.30 11.90
CA GLU A 5 3.22 7.29 12.14
C GLU A 5 3.57 6.18 13.11
N MET A 6 4.66 5.44 12.84
CA MET A 6 5.19 4.45 13.75
C MET A 6 6.69 4.21 13.48
N GLU A 7 7.52 4.45 14.48
CA GLU A 7 8.95 4.06 14.48
C GLU A 7 9.70 4.35 13.16
N GLY A 8 9.57 5.59 12.67
CA GLY A 8 10.27 6.02 11.45
C GLY A 8 9.51 5.77 10.16
N LEU A 9 8.35 5.13 10.21
CA LEU A 9 7.44 4.99 9.07
C LEU A 9 6.33 6.02 9.17
N LYS A 10 6.04 6.67 8.05
CA LYS A 10 4.90 7.58 7.95
C LYS A 10 4.03 7.20 6.77
N LEU A 11 2.75 7.03 7.04
CA LEU A 11 1.73 6.81 6.02
C LEU A 11 0.87 8.07 5.97
N GLU A 12 1.04 8.85 4.91
CA GLU A 12 0.27 10.09 4.73
C GLU A 12 -0.98 9.78 3.90
N LEU A 13 -2.14 10.02 4.52
CA LEU A 13 -3.43 9.81 3.87
C LEU A 13 -3.99 11.14 3.38
N THR A 14 -4.33 11.19 2.09
CA THR A 14 -4.98 12.33 1.46
C THR A 14 -6.33 11.88 0.90
N GLU A 15 -7.41 12.53 1.36
CA GLU A 15 -8.76 12.24 0.89
C GLU A 15 -9.26 13.38 0.01
N LYS A 16 -9.80 13.02 -1.15
CA LYS A 16 -10.51 13.93 -2.04
C LYS A 16 -11.88 13.32 -2.33
N SER A 17 -12.78 14.07 -2.98
CA SER A 17 -14.16 13.61 -3.18
C SER A 17 -14.28 12.26 -3.88
N SER A 18 -13.38 11.95 -4.83
CA SER A 18 -13.43 10.71 -5.62
C SER A 18 -12.15 9.89 -5.54
N LYS A 19 -11.16 10.33 -4.75
CA LYS A 19 -9.83 9.69 -4.74
C LYS A 19 -9.21 9.74 -3.36
N VAL A 20 -8.56 8.63 -2.98
CA VAL A 20 -7.78 8.54 -1.74
C VAL A 20 -6.36 8.13 -2.11
N ILE A 21 -5.37 8.81 -1.54
CA ILE A 21 -3.95 8.51 -1.76
C ILE A 21 -3.30 8.21 -0.42
N LEU A 22 -2.58 7.08 -0.36
CA LEU A 22 -1.78 6.70 0.78
C LEU A 22 -0.31 6.69 0.37
N MET A 23 0.44 7.68 0.85
CA MET A 23 1.87 7.81 0.56
C MET A 23 2.69 7.19 1.68
N TRP A 24 3.57 6.25 1.34
CA TRP A 24 4.50 5.61 2.27
C TRP A 24 5.81 6.36 2.28
N LYS A 25 6.28 6.76 3.47
CA LYS A 25 7.55 7.49 3.65
C LYS A 25 8.37 6.90 4.78
N GLY A 26 9.68 7.07 4.71
CA GLY A 26 10.59 6.64 5.77
C GLY A 26 10.96 5.17 5.68
N LYS A 27 11.00 4.50 6.82
CA LYS A 27 11.50 3.12 6.92
C LYS A 27 10.51 2.24 7.67
N SER A 28 10.11 1.12 7.08
CA SER A 28 9.24 0.15 7.72
C SER A 28 10.10 -0.96 8.35
N ARG A 29 10.33 -0.88 9.67
CA ARG A 29 11.25 -1.74 10.41
C ARG A 29 10.65 -2.36 11.66
N HIS A 30 9.37 -2.17 11.92
CA HIS A 30 8.72 -2.75 13.08
C HIS A 30 8.77 -4.28 13.04
N MET A 31 8.94 -4.93 14.19
CA MET A 31 9.02 -6.39 14.27
C MET A 31 7.71 -7.07 13.90
N ASN A 32 6.60 -6.44 14.23
CA ASN A 32 5.26 -6.96 13.92
C ASN A 32 4.38 -5.85 13.35
N PRO A 33 4.64 -5.43 12.09
CA PRO A 33 3.90 -4.31 11.51
C PRO A 33 2.42 -4.60 11.29
N ALA A 34 2.03 -5.86 11.11
CA ALA A 34 0.63 -6.23 10.92
C ALA A 34 -0.25 -5.80 12.08
N MET A 35 0.28 -5.81 13.31
CA MET A 35 -0.46 -5.40 14.50
C MET A 35 -0.98 -3.96 14.41
N ILE A 36 -0.25 -3.11 13.69
CA ILE A 36 -0.60 -1.70 13.51
C ILE A 36 -1.23 -1.46 12.13
N LEU A 37 -0.67 -2.09 11.09
CA LEU A 37 -1.13 -1.87 9.72
C LEU A 37 -2.50 -2.49 9.44
N ASP A 38 -2.79 -3.70 9.95
CA ASP A 38 -4.07 -4.35 9.65
C ASP A 38 -5.27 -3.54 10.13
N PRO A 39 -5.31 -3.03 11.38
CA PRO A 39 -6.41 -2.16 11.80
C PRO A 39 -6.50 -0.88 10.98
N TYR A 40 -5.36 -0.30 10.63
CA TYR A 40 -5.32 0.93 9.84
C TYR A 40 -5.86 0.70 8.42
N PHE A 41 -5.46 -0.38 7.79
CA PHE A 41 -5.96 -0.75 6.46
C PHE A 41 -7.47 -1.04 6.48
N SER A 42 -7.98 -1.67 7.55
CA SER A 42 -9.42 -1.87 7.71
C SER A 42 -10.18 -0.55 7.76
N GLU A 43 -9.65 0.44 8.46
CA GLU A 43 -10.26 1.77 8.50
C GLU A 43 -10.23 2.44 7.13
N ILE A 44 -9.13 2.29 6.38
CA ILE A 44 -9.05 2.83 5.02
C ILE A 44 -10.12 2.19 4.13
N LEU A 45 -10.30 0.87 4.20
CA LEU A 45 -11.32 0.18 3.41
C LEU A 45 -12.71 0.79 3.63
N ASP A 46 -13.02 1.21 4.85
CA ASP A 46 -14.32 1.79 5.18
C ASP A 46 -14.60 3.13 4.48
N ILE A 47 -13.56 3.83 4.06
CA ILE A 47 -13.72 5.14 3.39
C ILE A 47 -13.57 5.06 1.87
N LEU A 48 -13.31 3.88 1.30
CA LEU A 48 -12.99 3.74 -0.12
C LEU A 48 -14.19 3.45 -1.02
N ALA A 49 -15.39 3.32 -0.48
CA ALA A 49 -16.58 3.04 -1.29
C ALA A 49 -16.76 4.11 -2.38
N ASN A 50 -16.83 3.67 -3.64
CA ASN A 50 -17.00 4.53 -4.82
C ASN A 50 -15.85 5.53 -5.03
N LYS A 51 -14.65 5.23 -4.52
CA LYS A 51 -13.47 6.05 -4.71
C LYS A 51 -12.35 5.26 -5.36
N GLU A 52 -11.49 5.94 -6.09
CA GLU A 52 -10.24 5.37 -6.57
C GLU A 52 -9.19 5.47 -5.47
N PHE A 53 -8.32 4.48 -5.37
CA PHE A 53 -7.29 4.43 -4.36
C PHE A 53 -5.91 4.32 -4.99
N THR A 54 -4.95 5.06 -4.46
CA THR A 54 -3.54 4.96 -4.83
C THR A 54 -2.70 4.72 -3.60
N MET A 55 -1.87 3.69 -3.64
CA MET A 55 -0.85 3.42 -2.64
C MET A 55 0.50 3.66 -3.29
N ASP A 56 1.23 4.67 -2.81
CA ASP A 56 2.49 5.10 -3.42
C ASP A 56 3.66 4.79 -2.49
N PHE A 57 4.56 3.91 -2.93
CA PHE A 57 5.74 3.48 -2.19
C PHE A 57 7.03 4.18 -2.63
N SER A 58 6.95 5.09 -3.62
CA SER A 58 8.16 5.67 -4.24
C SER A 58 9.04 6.43 -3.24
N GLN A 59 8.48 6.94 -2.15
CA GLN A 59 9.23 7.66 -1.11
C GLN A 59 9.61 6.78 0.09
N LEU A 60 9.31 5.50 0.06
CA LEU A 60 9.72 4.58 1.11
C LEU A 60 11.20 4.22 0.92
N VAL A 61 12.00 4.42 1.98
CA VAL A 61 13.45 4.21 1.93
C VAL A 61 13.79 2.73 2.02
N THR A 62 13.11 2.00 2.93
CA THR A 62 13.31 0.55 3.09
C THR A 62 12.11 -0.08 3.76
N MET A 63 11.99 -1.39 3.62
CA MET A 63 10.89 -2.18 4.15
C MET A 63 11.42 -3.56 4.52
N ASN A 64 11.16 -4.00 5.75
CA ASN A 64 11.54 -5.35 6.15
C ASN A 64 10.54 -6.38 5.60
N SER A 65 10.92 -7.66 5.65
CA SER A 65 10.09 -8.74 5.11
C SER A 65 8.75 -8.89 5.84
N SER A 66 8.68 -8.52 7.12
CA SER A 66 7.45 -8.61 7.91
C SER A 66 6.38 -7.60 7.45
N THR A 67 6.78 -6.57 6.70
CA THR A 67 5.85 -5.57 6.16
C THR A 67 5.06 -6.11 4.96
N VAL A 68 5.60 -7.10 4.25
CA VAL A 68 4.98 -7.61 3.01
C VAL A 68 3.65 -8.32 3.24
N PRO A 69 3.49 -9.25 4.21
CA PRO A 69 2.23 -9.94 4.40
C PRO A 69 1.02 -9.03 4.64
N PRO A 70 1.07 -8.00 5.49
CA PRO A 70 -0.08 -7.11 5.65
C PRO A 70 -0.40 -6.33 4.37
N ILE A 71 0.61 -5.98 3.56
CA ILE A 71 0.38 -5.34 2.26
C ILE A 71 -0.36 -6.30 1.33
N LEU A 72 0.07 -7.56 1.25
CA LEU A 72 -0.57 -8.56 0.39
C LEU A 72 -2.02 -8.83 0.81
N SER A 73 -2.28 -8.92 2.12
CA SER A 73 -3.64 -9.08 2.63
C SER A 73 -4.53 -7.92 2.26
N PHE A 74 -4.02 -6.71 2.36
CA PHE A 74 -4.76 -5.50 2.01
C PHE A 74 -5.06 -5.46 0.49
N ILE A 75 -4.08 -5.79 -0.33
CA ILE A 75 -4.25 -5.87 -1.79
C ILE A 75 -5.35 -6.86 -2.15
N LYS A 76 -5.38 -8.02 -1.51
CA LYS A 76 -6.41 -9.03 -1.73
C LYS A 76 -7.80 -8.50 -1.37
N GLU A 77 -7.92 -7.83 -0.25
CA GLU A 77 -9.20 -7.23 0.16
C GLU A 77 -9.66 -6.13 -0.78
N LEU A 78 -8.74 -5.31 -1.28
CA LEU A 78 -9.05 -4.28 -2.28
C LEU A 78 -9.63 -4.89 -3.55
N GLU A 79 -9.05 -5.99 -4.01
CA GLU A 79 -9.54 -6.71 -5.19
C GLU A 79 -10.93 -7.32 -4.93
N GLU A 80 -11.11 -7.98 -3.79
CA GLU A 80 -12.38 -8.60 -3.41
C GLU A 80 -13.51 -7.58 -3.29
N LYS A 81 -13.21 -6.38 -2.80
CA LYS A 81 -14.16 -5.28 -2.66
C LYS A 81 -14.34 -4.45 -3.93
N ARG A 82 -13.64 -4.81 -5.00
CA ARG A 82 -13.72 -4.16 -6.32
C ARG A 82 -13.36 -2.67 -6.26
N ILE A 83 -12.32 -2.35 -5.51
CA ILE A 83 -11.84 -0.97 -5.39
C ILE A 83 -10.73 -0.74 -6.41
N ASN A 84 -10.96 0.17 -7.36
CA ASN A 84 -9.95 0.52 -8.35
C ASN A 84 -8.74 1.10 -7.66
N THR A 85 -7.60 0.40 -7.74
CA THR A 85 -6.40 0.68 -6.99
C THR A 85 -5.18 0.67 -7.88
N GLU A 86 -4.34 1.69 -7.73
CA GLU A 86 -2.99 1.71 -8.31
C GLU A 86 -1.97 1.64 -7.18
N ILE A 87 -1.03 0.70 -7.29
CA ILE A 87 0.10 0.59 -6.37
C ILE A 87 1.34 0.99 -7.14
N LYS A 88 1.97 2.09 -6.71
CA LYS A 88 3.10 2.68 -7.41
C LYS A 88 4.40 2.44 -6.66
N TYR A 89 5.45 2.05 -7.38
CA TYR A 89 6.78 1.89 -6.82
C TYR A 89 7.82 2.51 -7.76
N ASP A 90 8.99 2.87 -7.22
CA ASP A 90 10.08 3.46 -8.00
C ASP A 90 10.94 2.35 -8.58
N SER A 91 10.82 2.13 -9.90
CA SER A 91 11.54 1.07 -10.58
C SER A 91 13.05 1.32 -10.68
N SER A 92 13.50 2.55 -10.45
CA SER A 92 14.93 2.88 -10.41
C SER A 92 15.61 2.44 -9.12
N LEU A 93 14.82 2.15 -8.06
CA LEU A 93 15.32 1.65 -6.78
C LEU A 93 15.31 0.12 -6.81
N GLY A 94 16.49 -0.48 -6.77
CA GLY A 94 16.63 -1.93 -6.90
C GLY A 94 15.82 -2.73 -5.87
N TRP A 95 15.78 -2.25 -4.61
CA TRP A 95 15.03 -2.96 -3.58
C TRP A 95 13.51 -2.87 -3.81
N GLN A 96 13.02 -1.74 -4.35
CA GLN A 96 11.59 -1.62 -4.66
C GLN A 96 11.22 -2.55 -5.82
N SER A 97 12.01 -2.58 -6.88
CA SER A 97 11.79 -3.53 -7.98
C SER A 97 11.79 -4.97 -7.48
N ALA A 98 12.77 -5.33 -6.64
CA ALA A 98 12.87 -6.68 -6.09
C ALA A 98 11.66 -7.06 -5.23
N SER A 99 11.06 -6.08 -4.53
CA SER A 99 9.88 -6.31 -3.68
C SER A 99 8.57 -6.32 -4.47
N PHE A 100 8.43 -5.42 -5.44
CA PHE A 100 7.13 -5.20 -6.10
C PHE A 100 6.95 -5.98 -7.40
N ILE A 101 8.01 -6.43 -8.08
CA ILE A 101 7.85 -7.31 -9.24
C ILE A 101 7.16 -8.62 -8.87
N PRO A 102 7.52 -9.32 -7.77
CA PRO A 102 6.77 -10.50 -7.34
C PRO A 102 5.30 -10.21 -7.03
N ILE A 103 5.02 -9.06 -6.42
CA ILE A 103 3.64 -8.64 -6.12
C ILE A 103 2.87 -8.42 -7.43
N SER A 104 3.50 -7.79 -8.43
CA SER A 104 2.87 -7.58 -9.73
C SER A 104 2.57 -8.92 -10.44
N THR A 105 3.39 -9.94 -10.22
CA THR A 105 3.16 -11.27 -10.75
C THR A 105 1.93 -11.92 -10.09
N ILE A 106 1.83 -11.82 -8.76
CA ILE A 106 0.69 -12.35 -8.00
C ILE A 106 -0.61 -11.67 -8.44
N THR A 107 -0.57 -10.38 -8.71
CA THR A 107 -1.76 -9.57 -9.02
C THR A 107 -2.03 -9.45 -10.53
N ARG A 108 -1.29 -10.18 -11.35
CA ARG A 108 -1.35 -10.03 -12.82
C ARG A 108 -2.78 -10.17 -13.37
N ASP A 109 -3.56 -11.10 -12.83
CA ASP A 109 -4.92 -11.37 -13.29
C ASP A 109 -5.99 -10.61 -12.50
N TYR A 110 -5.59 -9.75 -11.58
CA TYR A 110 -6.53 -8.91 -10.81
C TYR A 110 -7.17 -7.87 -11.73
N LYS A 111 -8.45 -7.61 -11.50
CA LYS A 111 -9.23 -6.65 -12.31
C LYS A 111 -9.15 -5.24 -11.77
N TYR A 112 -9.05 -5.09 -10.45
CA TYR A 112 -9.17 -3.78 -9.78
C TYR A 112 -7.84 -3.25 -9.27
N VAL A 113 -6.92 -4.11 -8.87
CA VAL A 113 -5.62 -3.70 -8.33
C VAL A 113 -4.55 -3.86 -9.40
N LYS A 114 -3.83 -2.77 -9.67
CA LYS A 114 -2.71 -2.74 -10.62
C LYS A 114 -1.45 -2.26 -9.91
N VAL A 115 -0.34 -2.95 -10.13
CA VAL A 115 0.98 -2.59 -9.61
C VAL A 115 1.77 -1.98 -10.75
N LEU A 116 2.18 -0.72 -10.58
CA LEU A 116 2.74 0.09 -11.66
C LEU A 116 4.12 0.64 -11.29
N PRO A 117 5.14 0.39 -12.11
CA PRO A 117 6.44 1.07 -11.96
C PRO A 117 6.33 2.53 -12.38
N ILE A 118 7.04 3.38 -11.65
CA ILE A 118 7.17 4.79 -12.00
C ILE A 118 8.62 5.20 -12.05
#